data_87d42dc3e5a162a5e0e220d0ef5d7c64
#
_entry.id   87d42dc3e5a162a5e0e220d0ef5d7c64
#
_cell.length_a   1.000
_cell.length_b   1.000
_cell.length_c   1.000
_cell.angle_alpha   90.00
_cell.angle_beta   90.00
_cell.angle_gamma   90.00
#
_symmetry.space_group_name_H-M   'P 1'
#
loop_
_entity.id
_entity.type
_entity.pdbx_description
1 polymer ?
#
loop_
_entity_poly.entity_id
_entity_poly.type
_entity_poly.pdbx_seq_one_letter_code
_entity_poly.pdbx_strand_id
1 'polypeptide(L)'
;VVRLPADLVLRSVEACPRRVLFAGSTPESDVVLDEGEPAHFCSSGCAAFILDHTTGVRRPSTLADLQAATILLDEVPEVDVMWTTITAGDVPVEVRELVVCYVVLTEARKHVTLVDSPSHAEPLLRIMDVVAGDAEAFRARPRFSTLLTAASPLRIDGPLLDFHAATARRGAPVEVYTVPMAGATSPVTPAGTIVQGLAEFLGVATALQALAPGAPLVMGVSGSIMDMHSAGVSYAAPECALMNVACVEIAHHLGVPAAVPGL
;
A
#
# COMPACT_ATOMS: atom_id res chain seq x y z
N VAL A 1 5.42 5.20 -24.97
CA VAL A 1 4.24 4.35 -24.73
C VAL A 1 4.67 2.90 -24.90
N VAL A 2 4.45 2.07 -23.88
CA VAL A 2 4.72 0.62 -23.92
C VAL A 2 3.39 -0.11 -24.08
N ARG A 3 3.35 -1.13 -24.94
CA ARG A 3 2.22 -2.04 -25.07
C ARG A 3 2.64 -3.40 -24.53
N LEU A 4 1.88 -3.93 -23.59
CA LEU A 4 2.11 -5.25 -23.02
C LEU A 4 1.24 -6.28 -23.75
N PRO A 5 1.80 -7.42 -24.23
CA PRO A 5 1.01 -8.50 -24.79
C PRO A 5 0.07 -9.09 -23.73
N ALA A 6 -1.16 -9.41 -24.12
CA ALA A 6 -2.17 -9.89 -23.19
C ALA A 6 -1.76 -11.20 -22.47
N ASP A 7 -1.11 -12.11 -23.18
CA ASP A 7 -0.61 -13.37 -22.64
C ASP A 7 0.49 -13.16 -21.58
N LEU A 8 1.33 -12.13 -21.74
CA LEU A 8 2.32 -11.75 -20.74
C LEU A 8 1.64 -11.22 -19.47
N VAL A 9 0.63 -10.35 -19.62
CA VAL A 9 -0.12 -9.80 -18.49
C VAL A 9 -0.82 -10.91 -17.70
N LEU A 10 -1.52 -11.80 -18.38
CA LEU A 10 -2.23 -12.92 -17.75
C LEU A 10 -1.28 -13.84 -16.98
N ARG A 11 -0.17 -14.27 -17.60
CA ARG A 11 0.85 -15.08 -16.91
C ARG A 11 1.47 -14.36 -15.70
N SER A 12 1.63 -13.04 -15.78
CA SER A 12 2.16 -12.26 -14.65
C SER A 12 1.19 -12.23 -13.47
N VAL A 13 -0.10 -12.11 -13.73
CA VAL A 13 -1.13 -12.17 -12.68
C VAL A 13 -1.24 -13.59 -12.11
N GLU A 14 -1.22 -14.62 -12.94
CA GLU A 14 -1.23 -16.03 -12.51
C GLU A 14 -0.02 -16.38 -11.63
N ALA A 15 1.12 -15.69 -11.81
CA ALA A 15 2.32 -15.88 -10.99
C ALA A 15 2.25 -15.21 -9.62
N CYS A 16 1.26 -14.34 -9.37
CA CYS A 16 1.07 -13.72 -8.06
C CYS A 16 0.59 -14.76 -7.04
N PRO A 17 1.19 -14.84 -5.84
CA PRO A 17 0.66 -15.66 -4.76
C PRO A 17 -0.78 -15.26 -4.41
N ARG A 18 -1.67 -16.26 -4.34
CA ARG A 18 -3.08 -16.06 -3.94
C ARG A 18 -3.23 -15.76 -2.47
N ARG A 19 -2.27 -16.22 -1.68
CA ARG A 19 -2.20 -16.02 -0.23
C ARG A 19 -1.00 -15.19 0.12
N VAL A 20 -1.21 -14.09 0.84
CA VAL A 20 -0.17 -13.16 1.25
C VAL A 20 -0.16 -13.04 2.77
N LEU A 21 0.98 -13.32 3.38
CA LEU A 21 1.18 -13.17 4.81
C LEU A 21 1.67 -11.75 5.13
N PHE A 22 0.96 -11.09 6.01
CA PHE A 22 1.35 -9.87 6.69
C PHE A 22 1.77 -10.22 8.13
N ALA A 23 3.05 -10.54 8.31
CA ALA A 23 3.52 -11.01 9.60
C ALA A 23 3.63 -9.89 10.63
N GLY A 24 3.10 -10.13 11.81
CA GLY A 24 3.32 -9.30 12.99
C GLY A 24 4.62 -9.64 13.73
N SER A 25 4.85 -9.07 14.90
CA SER A 25 6.02 -9.38 15.73
C SER A 25 5.97 -10.80 16.28
N THR A 26 4.79 -11.32 16.48
CA THR A 26 4.53 -12.71 16.91
C THR A 26 3.48 -13.34 15.99
N PRO A 27 3.36 -14.68 15.96
CA PRO A 27 2.36 -15.37 15.14
C PRO A 27 0.91 -14.96 15.46
N GLU A 28 0.62 -14.53 16.68
CA GLU A 28 -0.71 -14.09 17.11
C GLU A 28 -1.12 -12.75 16.48
N SER A 29 -0.14 -11.99 15.99
CA SER A 29 -0.33 -10.71 15.29
C SER A 29 -0.23 -10.85 13.77
N ASP A 30 -0.21 -12.08 13.25
CA ASP A 30 -0.16 -12.33 11.82
C ASP A 30 -1.54 -12.14 11.18
N VAL A 31 -1.54 -11.53 10.00
CA VAL A 31 -2.71 -11.39 9.14
C VAL A 31 -2.45 -12.13 7.84
N VAL A 32 -3.40 -12.91 7.39
CA VAL A 32 -3.32 -13.63 6.12
C VAL A 32 -4.39 -13.11 5.19
N LEU A 33 -3.95 -12.56 4.08
CA LEU A 33 -4.85 -12.15 3.01
C LEU A 33 -5.06 -13.32 2.08
N ASP A 34 -6.27 -13.88 2.06
CA ASP A 34 -6.66 -15.02 1.23
C ASP A 34 -8.15 -14.95 0.92
N GLU A 35 -8.57 -15.53 -0.19
CA GLU A 35 -9.99 -15.66 -0.52
C GLU A 35 -10.67 -16.61 0.48
N GLY A 36 -11.73 -16.12 1.14
CA GLY A 36 -12.47 -16.87 2.15
C GLY A 36 -12.07 -16.57 3.59
N GLU A 37 -10.99 -15.86 3.83
CA GLU A 37 -10.68 -15.29 5.14
C GLU A 37 -11.55 -14.05 5.43
N PRO A 38 -11.79 -13.71 6.70
CA PRO A 38 -12.49 -12.49 7.07
C PRO A 38 -11.79 -11.22 6.54
N ALA A 39 -12.57 -10.17 6.32
CA ALA A 39 -11.99 -8.87 5.99
C ALA A 39 -11.20 -8.32 7.18
N HIS A 40 -10.02 -7.81 6.89
CA HIS A 40 -9.14 -7.14 7.85
C HIS A 40 -9.20 -5.62 7.68
N PHE A 41 -9.06 -4.91 8.78
CA PHE A 41 -9.05 -3.45 8.78
C PHE A 41 -7.64 -2.90 8.93
N CYS A 42 -7.31 -1.92 8.10
CA CYS A 42 -6.06 -1.19 8.22
C CYS A 42 -6.32 0.29 8.50
N SER A 43 -5.32 0.95 9.11
CA SER A 43 -5.34 2.40 9.24
C SER A 43 -5.11 3.07 7.88
N SER A 44 -5.36 4.38 7.82
CA SER A 44 -4.97 5.20 6.67
C SER A 44 -3.58 5.80 6.89
N GLY A 45 -2.93 6.34 5.86
CA GLY A 45 -1.56 6.77 5.92
C GLY A 45 -1.25 8.18 5.43
N CYS A 46 -0.05 8.64 5.84
CA CYS A 46 0.67 9.81 5.34
C CYS A 46 0.08 11.18 5.64
N ALA A 47 -0.50 11.38 6.81
CA ALA A 47 -0.93 12.71 7.22
C ALA A 47 0.27 13.65 7.45
N ALA A 48 0.39 14.68 6.61
CA ALA A 48 1.41 15.73 6.76
C ALA A 48 1.05 16.78 7.83
N PHE A 49 -0.18 16.77 8.32
CA PHE A 49 -0.70 17.67 9.34
C PHE A 49 -1.58 16.89 10.30
N ILE A 50 -1.58 17.32 11.54
CA ILE A 50 -2.52 16.82 12.55
C ILE A 50 -3.37 17.97 13.11
N LEU A 51 -4.50 17.61 13.66
CA LEU A 51 -5.28 18.48 14.51
C LEU A 51 -4.89 18.21 15.95
N ASP A 52 -4.23 19.16 16.59
CA ASP A 52 -3.82 18.99 17.99
C ASP A 52 -5.07 18.83 18.88
N HIS A 53 -5.17 17.69 19.54
CA HIS A 53 -6.37 17.32 20.30
C HIS A 53 -6.64 18.22 21.52
N THR A 54 -5.62 18.91 22.04
CA THR A 54 -5.75 19.80 23.20
C THR A 54 -6.18 21.20 22.80
N THR A 55 -5.59 21.72 21.72
CA THR A 55 -5.80 23.11 21.29
C THR A 55 -6.79 23.23 20.13
N GLY A 56 -7.06 22.15 19.39
CA GLY A 56 -7.84 22.18 18.15
C GLY A 56 -7.12 22.83 16.97
N VAL A 57 -5.85 23.19 17.14
CA VAL A 57 -5.07 23.88 16.09
C VAL A 57 -4.48 22.87 15.11
N ARG A 58 -4.66 23.11 13.81
CA ARG A 58 -3.98 22.34 12.77
C ARG A 58 -2.52 22.74 12.71
N ARG A 59 -1.62 21.76 12.84
CA ARG A 59 -0.17 21.97 12.76
C ARG A 59 0.51 20.88 11.92
N PRO A 60 1.73 21.13 11.42
CA PRO A 60 2.54 20.07 10.82
C PRO A 60 2.72 18.90 11.80
N SER A 61 2.74 17.69 11.26
CA SER A 61 3.00 16.48 12.01
C SER A 61 4.49 16.31 12.32
N THR A 62 4.78 15.59 13.40
CA THR A 62 6.13 15.35 13.91
C THR A 62 6.39 13.86 14.09
N LEU A 63 7.65 13.48 14.32
CA LEU A 63 8.03 12.10 14.68
C LEU A 63 7.34 11.64 15.97
N ALA A 64 7.20 12.54 16.95
CA ALA A 64 6.49 12.22 18.20
C ALA A 64 5.01 11.90 17.96
N ASP A 65 4.36 12.59 17.01
CA ASP A 65 2.98 12.27 16.61
C ASP A 65 2.89 10.90 15.95
N LEU A 66 3.85 10.55 15.09
CA LEU A 66 3.91 9.23 14.47
C LEU A 66 4.07 8.14 15.54
N GLN A 67 4.98 8.31 16.49
CA GLN A 67 5.20 7.35 17.57
C GLN A 67 3.93 7.16 18.41
N ALA A 68 3.29 8.26 18.82
CA ALA A 68 2.06 8.21 19.59
C ALA A 68 0.91 7.53 18.81
N ALA A 69 0.76 7.84 17.53
CA ALA A 69 -0.25 7.21 16.68
C ALA A 69 0.02 5.72 16.47
N THR A 70 1.29 5.32 16.29
CA THR A 70 1.67 3.92 16.14
C THR A 70 1.32 3.11 17.40
N ILE A 71 1.69 3.61 18.57
CA ILE A 71 1.36 2.97 19.86
C ILE A 71 -0.16 2.86 20.05
N LEU A 72 -0.90 3.94 19.77
CA LEU A 72 -2.35 3.95 19.89
C LEU A 72 -3.00 2.91 18.96
N LEU A 73 -2.64 2.90 17.69
CA LEU A 73 -3.22 1.97 16.71
C LEU A 73 -2.83 0.51 16.97
N ASP A 74 -1.66 0.27 17.55
CA ASP A 74 -1.25 -1.07 17.96
C ASP A 74 -2.14 -1.64 19.07
N GLU A 75 -2.68 -0.79 19.95
CA GLU A 75 -3.57 -1.18 21.04
C GLU A 75 -5.07 -1.24 20.63
N VAL A 76 -5.45 -0.70 19.46
CA VAL A 76 -6.84 -0.75 18.97
C VAL A 76 -7.13 -2.12 18.35
N PRO A 77 -8.00 -2.97 18.95
CA PRO A 77 -8.18 -4.34 18.49
C PRO A 77 -8.84 -4.45 17.10
N GLU A 78 -9.59 -3.43 16.68
CA GLU A 78 -10.23 -3.39 15.35
C GLU A 78 -9.28 -3.05 14.21
N VAL A 79 -8.05 -2.63 14.49
CA VAL A 79 -7.01 -2.39 13.47
C VAL A 79 -6.11 -3.61 13.40
N ASP A 80 -6.16 -4.34 12.30
CA ASP A 80 -5.35 -5.55 12.10
C ASP A 80 -3.97 -5.23 11.51
N VAL A 81 -3.92 -4.27 10.59
CA VAL A 81 -2.72 -3.84 9.87
C VAL A 81 -2.58 -2.33 9.97
N MET A 82 -1.35 -1.83 10.08
CA MET A 82 -1.11 -0.38 10.13
C MET A 82 -0.38 0.09 8.89
N TRP A 83 -0.84 1.19 8.30
CA TRP A 83 -0.02 1.99 7.41
C TRP A 83 0.77 3.01 8.23
N THR A 84 1.90 3.49 7.70
CA THR A 84 2.61 4.63 8.30
C THR A 84 1.70 5.86 8.27
N THR A 85 0.99 6.09 9.39
CA THR A 85 -0.20 6.95 9.47
C THR A 85 0.14 8.42 9.36
N ILE A 86 1.32 8.83 9.84
CA ILE A 86 1.73 10.22 9.98
C ILE A 86 3.12 10.41 9.39
N THR A 87 3.31 11.46 8.63
CA THR A 87 4.63 11.86 8.12
C THR A 87 5.42 12.59 9.23
N ALA A 88 6.66 12.17 9.49
CA ALA A 88 7.54 12.85 10.44
C ALA A 88 8.13 14.13 9.80
N GLY A 89 7.35 15.21 9.79
CA GLY A 89 7.69 16.45 9.09
C GLY A 89 8.90 17.20 9.65
N ASP A 90 9.28 16.94 10.89
CA ASP A 90 10.44 17.50 11.60
C ASP A 90 11.74 16.70 11.38
N VAL A 91 11.68 15.56 10.69
CA VAL A 91 12.86 14.76 10.32
C VAL A 91 13.35 15.19 8.93
N PRO A 92 14.69 15.35 8.73
CA PRO A 92 15.24 15.64 7.40
C PRO A 92 14.81 14.64 6.35
N VAL A 93 14.43 15.12 5.15
CA VAL A 93 13.85 14.30 4.09
C VAL A 93 14.75 13.15 3.66
N GLU A 94 16.06 13.33 3.72
CA GLU A 94 17.08 12.35 3.28
C GLU A 94 17.09 11.07 4.14
N VAL A 95 16.60 11.13 5.37
CA VAL A 95 16.61 10.01 6.32
C VAL A 95 15.22 9.71 6.90
N ARG A 96 14.22 10.49 6.52
CA ARG A 96 12.87 10.44 7.12
C ARG A 96 12.28 9.04 7.07
N GLU A 97 12.28 8.42 5.90
CA GLU A 97 11.66 7.11 5.72
C GLU A 97 12.35 6.01 6.54
N LEU A 98 13.66 6.12 6.73
CA LEU A 98 14.41 5.17 7.56
C LEU A 98 14.09 5.36 9.04
N VAL A 99 13.97 6.62 9.50
CA VAL A 99 13.56 6.94 10.87
C VAL A 99 12.12 6.52 11.12
N VAL A 100 11.21 6.77 10.18
CA VAL A 100 9.82 6.30 10.22
C VAL A 100 9.78 4.78 10.32
N CYS A 101 10.49 4.08 9.44
CA CYS A 101 10.59 2.61 9.44
C CYS A 101 11.10 2.08 10.79
N TYR A 102 12.16 2.70 11.34
CA TYR A 102 12.68 2.32 12.65
C TYR A 102 11.62 2.47 13.75
N VAL A 103 10.95 3.62 13.84
CA VAL A 103 9.94 3.88 14.86
C VAL A 103 8.78 2.89 14.76
N VAL A 104 8.19 2.72 13.57
CA VAL A 104 7.02 1.84 13.43
C VAL A 104 7.37 0.38 13.69
N LEU A 105 8.55 -0.11 13.31
CA LEU A 105 8.96 -1.49 13.56
C LEU A 105 9.38 -1.77 15.01
N THR A 106 9.77 -0.75 15.76
CA THR A 106 10.10 -0.89 17.19
C THR A 106 8.87 -0.78 18.09
N GLU A 107 7.90 0.04 17.73
CA GLU A 107 6.70 0.28 18.53
C GLU A 107 5.55 -0.66 18.20
N ALA A 108 5.43 -1.13 16.94
CA ALA A 108 4.30 -1.94 16.52
C ALA A 108 4.54 -3.44 16.66
N ARG A 109 3.55 -4.14 17.22
CA ARG A 109 3.44 -5.61 17.18
C ARG A 109 2.78 -6.09 15.89
N LYS A 110 1.84 -5.32 15.37
CA LYS A 110 1.09 -5.60 14.14
C LYS A 110 1.97 -5.42 12.91
N HIS A 111 1.51 -5.96 11.79
CA HIS A 111 2.15 -5.70 10.49
C HIS A 111 2.04 -4.23 10.11
N VAL A 112 3.08 -3.68 9.50
CA VAL A 112 3.11 -2.29 9.06
C VAL A 112 3.37 -2.19 7.56
N THR A 113 2.54 -1.44 6.85
CA THR A 113 2.79 -1.04 5.46
C THR A 113 3.54 0.28 5.45
N LEU A 114 4.72 0.28 4.86
CA LEU A 114 5.50 1.50 4.64
C LEU A 114 4.93 2.22 3.41
N VAL A 115 4.33 3.38 3.65
CA VAL A 115 3.65 4.16 2.61
C VAL A 115 4.63 5.05 1.87
N ASP A 116 5.59 5.63 2.57
CA ASP A 116 6.66 6.41 1.96
C ASP A 116 7.75 5.47 1.43
N SER A 117 8.17 5.69 0.19
CA SER A 117 9.24 4.91 -0.43
C SER A 117 10.55 5.67 -0.30
N PRO A 118 11.55 5.09 0.37
CA PRO A 118 12.84 5.74 0.50
C PRO A 118 13.50 5.92 -0.87
N SER A 119 14.26 6.99 -1.01
CA SER A 119 15.04 7.28 -2.21
C SER A 119 16.08 6.18 -2.51
N HIS A 120 16.38 5.35 -1.51
CA HIS A 120 17.38 4.30 -1.60
C HIS A 120 16.89 3.00 -0.96
N ALA A 121 16.82 1.94 -1.77
CA ALA A 121 16.40 0.62 -1.29
C ALA A 121 17.42 -0.02 -0.33
N GLU A 122 18.73 0.19 -0.53
CA GLU A 122 19.81 -0.49 0.20
C GLU A 122 19.70 -0.38 1.74
N PRO A 123 19.48 0.81 2.34
CA PRO A 123 19.32 0.90 3.79
C PRO A 123 18.09 0.14 4.30
N LEU A 124 16.99 0.15 3.56
CA LEU A 124 15.79 -0.60 3.94
C LEU A 124 16.03 -2.12 3.86
N LEU A 125 16.73 -2.60 2.83
CA LEU A 125 17.11 -4.02 2.74
C LEU A 125 17.94 -4.48 3.94
N ARG A 126 18.82 -3.62 4.47
CA ARG A 126 19.56 -3.90 5.72
C ARG A 126 18.65 -3.95 6.95
N ILE A 127 17.65 -3.06 7.01
CA ILE A 127 16.66 -3.10 8.09
C ILE A 127 15.88 -4.42 8.04
N MET A 128 15.51 -4.92 6.85
CA MET A 128 14.87 -6.22 6.68
C MET A 128 15.69 -7.34 7.32
N ASP A 129 17.00 -7.38 7.00
CA ASP A 129 17.90 -8.39 7.54
C ASP A 129 18.03 -8.29 9.08
N VAL A 130 18.13 -7.07 9.63
CA VAL A 130 18.23 -6.84 11.08
C VAL A 130 16.95 -7.25 11.81
N VAL A 131 15.78 -6.88 11.26
CA VAL A 131 14.46 -7.15 11.89
C VAL A 131 14.15 -8.64 11.92
N ALA A 132 14.54 -9.40 10.91
CA ALA A 132 14.21 -10.81 10.80
C ALA A 132 15.38 -11.75 11.18
N GLY A 133 16.59 -11.22 11.29
CA GLY A 133 17.82 -11.99 11.50
C GLY A 133 18.57 -12.28 10.20
N ASP A 134 17.88 -12.63 9.14
CA ASP A 134 18.43 -12.79 7.80
C ASP A 134 17.35 -12.69 6.70
N ALA A 135 17.77 -12.78 5.44
CA ALA A 135 16.89 -12.65 4.29
C ALA A 135 15.88 -13.80 4.12
N GLU A 136 16.22 -15.01 4.57
CA GLU A 136 15.33 -16.18 4.50
C GLU A 136 14.24 -16.08 5.57
N ALA A 137 14.61 -15.71 6.77
CA ALA A 137 13.69 -15.46 7.87
C ALA A 137 12.71 -14.31 7.53
N PHE A 138 13.19 -13.22 6.90
CA PHE A 138 12.31 -12.17 6.45
C PHE A 138 11.33 -12.64 5.38
N ARG A 139 11.79 -13.43 4.41
CA ARG A 139 10.91 -13.99 3.36
C ARG A 139 9.83 -14.91 3.94
N ALA A 140 10.18 -15.69 4.96
CA ALA A 140 9.23 -16.57 5.62
C ALA A 140 8.18 -15.79 6.45
N ARG A 141 8.59 -14.66 7.05
CA ARG A 141 7.73 -13.82 7.88
C ARG A 141 8.02 -12.33 7.64
N PRO A 142 7.49 -11.77 6.55
CA PRO A 142 7.71 -10.35 6.23
C PRO A 142 7.01 -9.45 7.25
N ARG A 143 7.81 -8.74 8.05
CA ARG A 143 7.36 -7.87 9.14
C ARG A 143 6.74 -6.55 8.64
N PHE A 144 6.96 -6.22 7.40
CA PHE A 144 6.36 -5.08 6.75
C PHE A 144 6.15 -5.33 5.26
N SER A 145 5.20 -4.62 4.70
CA SER A 145 4.95 -4.47 3.28
C SER A 145 5.32 -3.07 2.80
N THR A 146 5.30 -2.85 1.50
CA THR A 146 5.54 -1.55 0.90
C THR A 146 4.38 -1.16 -0.01
N LEU A 147 4.07 0.13 -0.09
CA LEU A 147 3.00 0.67 -0.91
C LEU A 147 3.56 1.29 -2.19
N LEU A 148 3.18 0.74 -3.34
CA LEU A 148 3.47 1.32 -4.65
C LEU A 148 2.23 1.99 -5.20
N THR A 149 2.30 3.28 -5.45
CA THR A 149 1.21 4.02 -6.08
C THR A 149 1.55 4.34 -7.54
N ALA A 150 0.75 3.83 -8.47
CA ALA A 150 0.85 4.22 -9.86
C ALA A 150 0.23 5.61 -10.06
N ALA A 151 0.90 6.45 -10.84
CA ALA A 151 0.40 7.78 -11.14
C ALA A 151 -0.61 7.72 -12.31
N SER A 152 -1.88 7.97 -11.99
CA SER A 152 -2.94 8.06 -13.01
C SER A 152 -2.80 9.33 -13.85
N PRO A 153 -2.98 9.27 -15.18
CA PRO A 153 -3.31 8.09 -15.96
C PRO A 153 -2.07 7.30 -16.44
N LEU A 154 -2.06 6.01 -16.21
CA LEU A 154 -1.19 5.02 -16.87
C LEU A 154 0.32 5.30 -16.78
N ARG A 155 0.80 5.82 -15.64
CA ARG A 155 2.21 6.12 -15.43
C ARG A 155 2.80 5.31 -14.28
N ILE A 156 3.94 4.69 -14.56
CA ILE A 156 4.77 4.00 -13.56
C ILE A 156 6.10 4.75 -13.47
N ASP A 157 6.47 5.14 -12.27
CA ASP A 157 7.78 5.74 -12.01
C ASP A 157 8.85 4.65 -11.96
N GLY A 158 9.92 4.81 -12.73
CA GLY A 158 10.99 3.80 -12.83
C GLY A 158 11.74 3.59 -11.52
N PRO A 159 12.30 4.62 -10.89
CA PRO A 159 12.97 4.52 -9.59
C PRO A 159 12.09 3.89 -8.51
N LEU A 160 10.79 4.24 -8.47
CA LEU A 160 9.83 3.66 -7.55
C LEU A 160 9.63 2.16 -7.83
N LEU A 161 9.49 1.79 -9.09
CA LEU A 161 9.38 0.38 -9.50
C LEU A 161 10.62 -0.43 -9.10
N ASP A 162 11.83 0.13 -9.33
CA ASP A 162 13.09 -0.53 -8.96
C ASP A 162 13.20 -0.75 -7.45
N PHE A 163 12.78 0.23 -6.65
CA PHE A 163 12.71 0.11 -5.20
C PHE A 163 11.80 -1.05 -4.77
N HIS A 164 10.56 -1.09 -5.26
CA HIS A 164 9.61 -2.14 -4.90
C HIS A 164 10.02 -3.52 -5.44
N ALA A 165 10.66 -3.58 -6.60
CA ALA A 165 11.21 -4.83 -7.10
C ALA A 165 12.36 -5.34 -6.21
N ALA A 166 13.20 -4.45 -5.67
CA ALA A 166 14.27 -4.84 -4.75
C ALA A 166 13.72 -5.40 -3.43
N THR A 167 12.71 -4.76 -2.84
CA THR A 167 12.05 -5.24 -1.61
C THR A 167 11.26 -6.53 -1.83
N ALA A 168 10.54 -6.64 -2.96
CA ALA A 168 9.79 -7.84 -3.33
C ALA A 168 10.70 -9.07 -3.55
N ARG A 169 11.90 -8.89 -4.12
CA ARG A 169 12.90 -9.99 -4.23
C ARG A 169 13.32 -10.54 -2.86
N ARG A 170 13.23 -9.74 -1.80
CA ARG A 170 13.46 -10.16 -0.42
C ARG A 170 12.22 -10.78 0.23
N GLY A 171 11.07 -10.76 -0.44
CA GLY A 171 9.81 -11.34 0.03
C GLY A 171 8.86 -10.34 0.70
N ALA A 172 9.17 -9.04 0.71
CA ALA A 172 8.22 -8.04 1.18
C ALA A 172 6.98 -8.01 0.27
N PRO A 173 5.77 -8.10 0.81
CA PRO A 173 4.57 -7.86 0.04
C PRO A 173 4.54 -6.43 -0.51
N VAL A 174 3.99 -6.26 -1.71
CA VAL A 174 3.78 -4.96 -2.32
C VAL A 174 2.30 -4.71 -2.51
N GLU A 175 1.78 -3.71 -1.81
CA GLU A 175 0.44 -3.20 -2.05
C GLU A 175 0.49 -2.24 -3.22
N VAL A 176 -0.11 -2.64 -4.33
CA VAL A 176 -0.12 -1.84 -5.56
C VAL A 176 -1.42 -1.04 -5.61
N TYR A 177 -1.34 0.23 -5.25
CA TYR A 177 -2.47 1.13 -5.28
C TYR A 177 -2.50 1.96 -6.56
N THR A 178 -3.68 2.01 -7.19
CA THR A 178 -3.99 2.93 -8.26
C THR A 178 -5.13 3.84 -7.80
N VAL A 179 -5.02 5.12 -8.07
CA VAL A 179 -5.95 6.14 -7.55
C VAL A 179 -6.56 6.98 -8.69
N PRO A 180 -7.24 6.34 -9.66
CA PRO A 180 -7.87 7.07 -10.74
C PRO A 180 -9.03 7.91 -10.20
N MET A 181 -9.09 9.17 -10.62
CA MET A 181 -10.14 10.11 -10.22
C MET A 181 -11.08 10.35 -11.39
N ALA A 182 -12.32 9.91 -11.26
CA ALA A 182 -13.36 10.12 -12.27
C ALA A 182 -13.60 11.60 -12.54
N GLY A 183 -13.51 11.98 -13.80
CA GLY A 183 -13.65 13.38 -14.23
C GLY A 183 -12.36 14.21 -14.20
N ALA A 184 -11.25 13.65 -13.67
CA ALA A 184 -9.95 14.32 -13.67
C ALA A 184 -8.85 13.46 -14.31
N THR A 185 -8.41 12.40 -13.65
CA THR A 185 -7.31 11.55 -14.14
C THR A 185 -7.80 10.24 -14.73
N SER A 186 -9.11 10.04 -14.80
CA SER A 186 -9.77 8.90 -15.46
C SER A 186 -11.08 9.33 -16.12
N PRO A 187 -11.70 8.47 -16.95
CA PRO A 187 -13.02 8.71 -17.50
C PRO A 187 -14.04 9.02 -16.39
N VAL A 188 -15.05 9.85 -16.70
CA VAL A 188 -16.08 10.27 -15.73
C VAL A 188 -16.98 9.12 -15.26
N THR A 189 -17.08 8.03 -16.02
CA THR A 189 -17.93 6.90 -15.67
C THR A 189 -17.22 5.97 -14.68
N PRO A 190 -17.90 5.45 -13.64
CA PRO A 190 -17.32 4.47 -12.72
C PRO A 190 -16.67 3.27 -13.41
N ALA A 191 -17.33 2.69 -14.41
CA ALA A 191 -16.78 1.57 -15.19
C ALA A 191 -15.48 1.95 -15.91
N GLY A 192 -15.42 3.14 -16.52
CA GLY A 192 -14.21 3.65 -17.17
C GLY A 192 -13.06 3.89 -16.18
N THR A 193 -13.38 4.38 -14.99
CA THR A 193 -12.43 4.58 -13.90
C THR A 193 -11.85 3.24 -13.42
N ILE A 194 -12.70 2.23 -13.22
CA ILE A 194 -12.27 0.86 -12.85
C ILE A 194 -11.36 0.26 -13.93
N VAL A 195 -11.75 0.34 -15.19
CA VAL A 195 -10.94 -0.18 -16.32
C VAL A 195 -9.56 0.44 -16.37
N GLN A 196 -9.46 1.76 -16.15
CA GLN A 196 -8.16 2.44 -16.12
C GLN A 196 -7.33 2.02 -14.90
N GLY A 197 -7.91 2.04 -13.70
CA GLY A 197 -7.21 1.61 -12.48
C GLY A 197 -6.73 0.16 -12.57
N LEU A 198 -7.56 -0.72 -13.12
CA LEU A 198 -7.17 -2.10 -13.38
C LEU A 198 -6.02 -2.20 -14.39
N ALA A 199 -6.04 -1.41 -15.48
CA ALA A 199 -4.96 -1.39 -16.45
C ALA A 199 -3.63 -0.91 -15.83
N GLU A 200 -3.69 0.07 -14.94
CA GLU A 200 -2.54 0.55 -14.16
C GLU A 200 -1.99 -0.54 -13.24
N PHE A 201 -2.87 -1.21 -12.47
CA PHE A 201 -2.48 -2.36 -11.63
C PHE A 201 -1.83 -3.47 -12.45
N LEU A 202 -2.46 -3.90 -13.53
CA LEU A 202 -1.95 -4.97 -14.40
C LEU A 202 -0.59 -4.61 -15.01
N GLY A 203 -0.39 -3.34 -15.37
CA GLY A 203 0.89 -2.83 -15.85
C GLY A 203 1.99 -2.93 -14.79
N VAL A 204 1.73 -2.51 -13.56
CA VAL A 204 2.65 -2.61 -12.43
C VAL A 204 2.91 -4.08 -12.07
N ALA A 205 1.87 -4.89 -11.96
CA ALA A 205 2.00 -6.33 -11.65
C ALA A 205 2.88 -7.05 -12.69
N THR A 206 2.67 -6.75 -13.99
CA THR A 206 3.52 -7.32 -15.05
C THR A 206 4.97 -6.92 -14.90
N ALA A 207 5.24 -5.65 -14.62
CA ALA A 207 6.60 -5.15 -14.45
C ALA A 207 7.26 -5.75 -13.19
N LEU A 208 6.54 -5.79 -12.06
CA LEU A 208 7.06 -6.38 -10.82
C LEU A 208 7.31 -7.88 -10.95
N GLN A 209 6.42 -8.66 -11.57
CA GLN A 209 6.63 -10.08 -11.80
C GLN A 209 7.79 -10.36 -12.76
N ALA A 210 8.05 -9.47 -13.73
CA ALA A 210 9.22 -9.58 -14.59
C ALA A 210 10.54 -9.30 -13.83
N LEU A 211 10.52 -8.37 -12.87
CA LEU A 211 11.70 -7.96 -12.09
C LEU A 211 11.90 -8.82 -10.83
N ALA A 212 10.84 -9.31 -10.24
CA ALA A 212 10.80 -10.10 -9.01
C ALA A 212 9.76 -11.23 -9.16
N PRO A 213 10.07 -12.33 -9.85
CA PRO A 213 9.13 -13.43 -10.08
C PRO A 213 8.59 -14.02 -8.78
N GLY A 214 7.27 -14.19 -8.70
CA GLY A 214 6.59 -14.67 -7.49
C GLY A 214 6.43 -13.61 -6.39
N ALA A 215 6.65 -12.32 -6.70
CA ALA A 215 6.41 -11.23 -5.76
C ALA A 215 4.98 -11.29 -5.20
N PRO A 216 4.78 -11.25 -3.87
CA PRO A 216 3.46 -11.19 -3.27
C PRO A 216 2.87 -9.78 -3.49
N LEU A 217 1.79 -9.72 -4.26
CA LEU A 217 1.10 -8.47 -4.60
C LEU A 217 -0.28 -8.43 -3.97
N VAL A 218 -0.69 -7.25 -3.54
CA VAL A 218 -2.05 -6.95 -3.10
C VAL A 218 -2.62 -5.88 -4.03
N MET A 219 -3.80 -6.13 -4.60
CA MET A 219 -4.45 -5.21 -5.53
C MET A 219 -5.23 -4.13 -4.78
N GLY A 220 -4.84 -2.87 -4.96
CA GLY A 220 -5.54 -1.70 -4.45
C GLY A 220 -6.00 -0.79 -5.59
N VAL A 221 -7.22 -0.94 -6.09
CA VAL A 221 -7.81 0.01 -7.03
C VAL A 221 -8.80 0.89 -6.28
N SER A 222 -8.39 2.13 -6.01
CA SER A 222 -9.15 3.12 -5.24
C SER A 222 -9.68 4.20 -6.17
N GLY A 223 -10.82 3.93 -6.82
CA GLY A 223 -11.51 4.93 -7.62
C GLY A 223 -12.08 6.05 -6.75
N SER A 224 -11.86 7.31 -7.14
CA SER A 224 -12.44 8.47 -6.48
C SER A 224 -13.22 9.33 -7.47
N ILE A 225 -14.03 10.24 -6.95
CA ILE A 225 -14.84 11.17 -7.75
C ILE A 225 -14.32 12.59 -7.57
N MET A 226 -14.13 13.31 -8.67
CA MET A 226 -13.87 14.75 -8.59
C MET A 226 -15.20 15.51 -8.45
N ASP A 227 -15.30 16.31 -7.41
CA ASP A 227 -16.35 17.32 -7.33
C ASP A 227 -16.05 18.43 -8.36
N MET A 228 -16.85 18.48 -9.41
CA MET A 228 -16.67 19.42 -10.52
C MET A 228 -16.86 20.90 -10.13
N HIS A 229 -17.47 21.16 -8.97
CA HIS A 229 -17.67 22.53 -8.47
C HIS A 229 -16.45 23.08 -7.72
N SER A 230 -15.88 22.25 -6.85
CA SER A 230 -14.73 22.62 -5.99
C SER A 230 -13.38 22.11 -6.49
N ALA A 231 -13.37 21.23 -7.50
CA ALA A 231 -12.21 20.42 -7.92
C ALA A 231 -11.62 19.57 -6.79
N GLY A 232 -12.39 19.32 -5.73
CA GLY A 232 -12.01 18.50 -4.60
C GLY A 232 -12.25 17.02 -4.87
N VAL A 233 -11.58 16.17 -4.10
CA VAL A 233 -11.79 14.71 -4.12
C VAL A 233 -12.93 14.36 -3.17
N SER A 234 -13.89 13.56 -3.66
CA SER A 234 -14.91 12.94 -2.83
C SER A 234 -14.63 11.44 -2.70
N TYR A 235 -14.07 11.02 -1.57
CA TYR A 235 -13.83 9.61 -1.28
C TYR A 235 -15.05 8.89 -0.71
N ALA A 236 -15.97 9.62 -0.08
CA ALA A 236 -17.19 9.07 0.53
C ALA A 236 -18.43 9.13 -0.41
N ALA A 237 -18.21 9.33 -1.72
CA ALA A 237 -19.29 9.25 -2.68
C ALA A 237 -19.81 7.81 -2.83
N PRO A 238 -21.13 7.58 -2.99
CA PRO A 238 -21.69 6.23 -3.18
C PRO A 238 -21.06 5.47 -4.34
N GLU A 239 -20.66 6.19 -5.39
CA GLU A 239 -19.96 5.61 -6.55
C GLU A 239 -18.59 5.02 -6.16
N CYS A 240 -17.90 5.62 -5.17
CA CYS A 240 -16.64 5.07 -4.66
C CYS A 240 -16.87 3.71 -4.00
N ALA A 241 -17.94 3.57 -3.19
CA ALA A 241 -18.31 2.29 -2.60
C ALA A 241 -18.58 1.22 -3.67
N LEU A 242 -19.35 1.56 -4.70
CA LEU A 242 -19.64 0.64 -5.81
C LEU A 242 -18.37 0.24 -6.57
N MET A 243 -17.45 1.19 -6.81
CA MET A 243 -16.16 0.90 -7.44
C MET A 243 -15.31 0.00 -6.56
N ASN A 244 -15.25 0.22 -5.24
CA ASN A 244 -14.50 -0.61 -4.32
C ASN A 244 -15.01 -2.06 -4.30
N VAL A 245 -16.33 -2.28 -4.23
CA VAL A 245 -16.93 -3.62 -4.33
C VAL A 245 -16.55 -4.30 -5.65
N ALA A 246 -16.72 -3.61 -6.76
CA ALA A 246 -16.37 -4.16 -8.08
C ALA A 246 -14.87 -4.50 -8.18
N CYS A 247 -13.99 -3.68 -7.58
CA CYS A 247 -12.54 -3.95 -7.57
C CYS A 247 -12.20 -5.20 -6.75
N VAL A 248 -12.86 -5.44 -5.62
CA VAL A 248 -12.69 -6.67 -4.83
C VAL A 248 -13.14 -7.89 -5.62
N GLU A 249 -14.31 -7.84 -6.27
CA GLU A 249 -14.80 -8.93 -7.13
C GLU A 249 -13.84 -9.23 -8.30
N ILE A 250 -13.28 -8.20 -8.92
CA ILE A 250 -12.27 -8.36 -9.98
C ILE A 250 -10.98 -8.99 -9.41
N ALA A 251 -10.52 -8.58 -8.24
CA ALA A 251 -9.35 -9.17 -7.60
C ALA A 251 -9.55 -10.65 -7.29
N HIS A 252 -10.70 -11.04 -6.76
CA HIS A 252 -11.07 -12.45 -6.56
C HIS A 252 -11.08 -13.22 -7.89
N HIS A 253 -11.65 -12.65 -8.96
CA HIS A 253 -11.62 -13.27 -10.29
C HIS A 253 -10.19 -13.48 -10.80
N LEU A 254 -9.28 -12.55 -10.51
CA LEU A 254 -7.86 -12.65 -10.87
C LEU A 254 -7.06 -13.56 -9.91
N GLY A 255 -7.62 -13.94 -8.77
CA GLY A 255 -6.95 -14.71 -7.73
C GLY A 255 -5.82 -13.93 -7.02
N VAL A 256 -6.01 -12.63 -6.83
CA VAL A 256 -5.06 -11.74 -6.15
C VAL A 256 -5.76 -11.15 -4.91
N PRO A 257 -5.11 -11.11 -3.73
CA PRO A 257 -5.66 -10.41 -2.58
C PRO A 257 -5.95 -8.94 -2.88
N ALA A 258 -7.00 -8.40 -2.29
CA ALA A 258 -7.42 -7.01 -2.49
C ALA A 258 -7.34 -6.19 -1.21
N ALA A 259 -7.03 -4.90 -1.37
CA ALA A 259 -7.21 -3.88 -0.36
C ALA A 259 -7.90 -2.67 -0.98
N VAL A 260 -8.99 -2.23 -0.39
CA VAL A 260 -9.78 -1.09 -0.87
C VAL A 260 -10.04 -0.11 0.27
N PRO A 261 -10.20 1.19 0.00
CA PRO A 261 -10.60 2.14 1.04
C PRO A 261 -11.92 1.73 1.69
N GLY A 262 -11.97 1.84 3.01
CA GLY A 262 -13.24 1.84 3.75
C GLY A 262 -14.05 3.10 3.45
N LEU A 263 -15.32 3.09 3.77
CA LEU A 263 -16.24 4.23 3.66
C LEU A 263 -16.37 4.94 4.99
#